data_4fcf3104e83abbd67df15c0171339605
#
_entry.id   4fcf3104e83abbd67df15c0171339605
#
_cell.length_a   1.000
_cell.length_b   1.000
_cell.length_c   1.000
_cell.angle_alpha   90.00
_cell.angle_beta   90.00
_cell.angle_gamma   90.00
#
_symmetry.space_group_name_H-M   'P 1'
#
loop_
_entity.id
_entity.type
_entity.pdbx_description
1 polymer ?
#
loop_
_entity_poly.entity_id
_entity_poly.type
_entity_poly.pdbx_seq_one_letter_code
_entity_poly.pdbx_strand_id
1 'polypeptide(L)'
;MGIASMSRLEDLVVGARVKGIKDNGYVTVVKSSWCGNSAVELVYEDMKGVLDSQILYRDKESDFEVETQHLPWSFAGDTARMKLASEAYRISLAHLFDPYLAVHTSSVEPLPHQISAVYQEMLPRIPLRYILADDPGAGKTIMTGLYIKELIARGDLRRCLIVTPGSLVEQWQDELYSKFHLRFEILTNDRMESAVTGNIFTEENLCLVRMDKLARNDELKEKLKVSDWDLIVVDEAHKMSATFWGGEIKYTKRFRLGQLLSHIARNFLLLTATPHNGKETDFELFLSLIDSDRYGITHGNPHRNLDVGDVMRRLVKEELLKFDGTPLFPERRAYTVNYALSPLEAELYSKVTEYVQEEFNRADKLNKERKNTVGFALTILQRRLASSPEAIYQSLRRRRERLERRLSEERTGKGKETYETLNLSELDDDDLPSDEQEQLV
;
A
#
# COMPACT_ATOMS: atom_id res chain seq x y z
N MET A 1 21.75 25.77 35.89
CA MET A 1 21.45 25.62 37.31
C MET A 1 20.12 26.33 37.54
N GLY A 2 19.03 25.56 37.60
CA GLY A 2 17.70 26.07 37.89
C GLY A 2 17.65 26.42 39.38
N ILE A 3 17.17 27.61 39.67
CA ILE A 3 16.84 28.05 41.06
C ILE A 3 15.65 27.16 41.44
N ALA A 4 15.88 26.20 42.34
CA ALA A 4 14.81 25.43 42.96
C ALA A 4 13.98 26.44 43.73
N SER A 5 12.75 26.68 43.31
CA SER A 5 11.76 27.45 44.10
C SER A 5 11.54 26.66 45.38
N MET A 6 11.91 27.21 46.52
CA MET A 6 11.59 26.59 47.81
C MET A 6 10.07 26.51 47.92
N SER A 7 9.55 25.30 48.01
CA SER A 7 8.11 25.07 48.24
C SER A 7 7.72 25.57 49.64
N ARG A 8 6.57 26.21 49.75
CA ARG A 8 6.04 26.75 51.00
C ARG A 8 4.80 25.98 51.44
N LEU A 9 4.45 26.02 52.69
CA LEU A 9 3.20 25.40 53.16
C LEU A 9 1.94 26.00 52.49
N GLU A 10 2.04 27.23 52.03
CA GLU A 10 0.99 27.92 51.27
C GLU A 10 0.73 27.29 49.89
N ASP A 11 1.70 26.57 49.33
CA ASP A 11 1.61 25.90 48.02
C ASP A 11 0.89 24.55 48.09
N LEU A 12 0.63 24.04 49.32
CA LEU A 12 -0.09 22.82 49.59
C LEU A 12 -1.60 22.97 49.43
N VAL A 13 -2.06 23.26 48.22
CA VAL A 13 -3.48 23.39 47.90
C VAL A 13 -4.10 22.07 47.45
N VAL A 14 -5.43 21.94 47.59
CA VAL A 14 -6.16 20.74 47.15
C VAL A 14 -5.88 20.46 45.66
N GLY A 15 -5.50 19.23 45.33
CA GLY A 15 -5.13 18.81 43.99
C GLY A 15 -3.64 19.00 43.67
N ALA A 16 -2.83 19.64 44.51
CA ALA A 16 -1.39 19.73 44.30
C ALA A 16 -0.72 18.35 44.44
N ARG A 17 0.24 18.10 43.57
CA ARG A 17 1.11 16.90 43.65
C ARG A 17 2.37 17.28 44.38
N VAL A 18 2.68 16.54 45.43
CA VAL A 18 3.78 16.83 46.33
C VAL A 18 4.71 15.62 46.41
N LYS A 19 6.02 15.87 46.30
CA LYS A 19 7.06 14.87 46.47
C LYS A 19 7.78 15.11 47.81
N GLY A 20 8.20 14.06 48.49
CA GLY A 20 8.96 14.17 49.74
C GLY A 20 8.11 14.00 51.02
N ILE A 21 6.80 13.83 50.91
CA ILE A 21 5.90 13.58 52.05
C ILE A 21 5.92 12.09 52.45
N LYS A 22 5.99 11.22 51.48
CA LYS A 22 6.09 9.76 51.66
C LYS A 22 7.28 9.20 50.89
N ASP A 23 8.00 8.24 51.49
CA ASP A 23 9.21 7.66 50.88
C ASP A 23 8.96 7.24 49.39
N ASN A 24 9.73 7.81 48.48
CA ASN A 24 9.82 7.50 47.06
C ASN A 24 8.59 7.66 46.16
N GLY A 25 7.64 8.57 46.46
CA GLY A 25 6.50 8.78 45.56
C GLY A 25 5.95 10.21 45.59
N TYR A 26 5.10 10.51 44.57
CA TYR A 26 4.24 11.67 44.58
C TYR A 26 2.96 11.35 45.37
N VAL A 27 2.46 12.30 46.14
CA VAL A 27 1.13 12.26 46.76
C VAL A 27 0.29 13.39 46.22
N THR A 28 -1.02 13.20 46.16
CA THR A 28 -1.98 14.24 45.74
C THR A 28 -2.70 14.78 46.97
N VAL A 29 -2.69 16.07 47.14
CA VAL A 29 -3.35 16.72 48.28
C VAL A 29 -4.88 16.64 48.11
N VAL A 30 -5.55 16.00 49.05
CA VAL A 30 -7.00 15.87 49.10
C VAL A 30 -7.62 16.98 49.98
N LYS A 31 -6.96 17.30 51.09
CA LYS A 31 -7.39 18.37 52.00
C LYS A 31 -6.18 19.01 52.64
N SER A 32 -6.20 20.32 52.78
CA SER A 32 -5.20 21.13 53.50
C SER A 32 -5.90 22.03 54.49
N SER A 33 -5.54 21.94 55.79
CA SER A 33 -6.14 22.70 56.87
C SER A 33 -5.05 23.32 57.73
N TRP A 34 -5.09 24.65 57.93
CA TRP A 34 -4.10 25.35 58.72
C TRP A 34 -4.31 25.10 60.22
N CYS A 35 -3.25 24.76 60.92
CA CYS A 35 -3.17 24.65 62.37
C CYS A 35 -2.33 25.81 62.91
N GLY A 36 -2.96 26.95 63.10
CA GLY A 36 -2.27 28.23 63.40
C GLY A 36 -1.51 28.74 62.17
N ASN A 37 -0.41 29.51 62.40
CA ASN A 37 0.38 30.13 61.31
C ASN A 37 1.66 29.36 60.92
N SER A 38 1.93 28.25 61.59
CA SER A 38 3.22 27.52 61.45
C SER A 38 3.06 26.06 61.09
N ALA A 39 1.85 25.54 60.95
CA ALA A 39 1.64 24.14 60.59
C ALA A 39 0.37 23.97 59.72
N VAL A 40 0.41 22.95 58.86
CA VAL A 40 -0.69 22.52 57.99
C VAL A 40 -0.95 21.03 58.20
N GLU A 41 -2.20 20.71 58.54
CA GLU A 41 -2.67 19.33 58.49
C GLU A 41 -3.03 18.99 57.05
N LEU A 42 -2.28 18.03 56.46
CA LEU A 42 -2.42 17.61 55.08
C LEU A 42 -3.05 16.22 55.05
N VAL A 43 -4.16 16.06 54.33
CA VAL A 43 -4.70 14.76 53.95
C VAL A 43 -4.35 14.56 52.48
N TYR A 44 -3.72 13.44 52.16
CA TYR A 44 -3.23 13.14 50.82
C TYR A 44 -3.56 11.72 50.43
N GLU A 45 -3.59 11.49 49.11
CA GLU A 45 -3.75 10.21 48.48
C GLU A 45 -2.41 9.80 47.82
N ASP A 46 -1.95 8.58 48.11
CA ASP A 46 -0.74 8.06 47.49
C ASP A 46 -1.03 7.48 46.08
N MET A 47 0.02 7.10 45.34
CA MET A 47 -0.11 6.52 43.98
C MET A 47 -0.91 5.20 43.94
N LYS A 48 -1.22 4.60 45.09
CA LYS A 48 -2.04 3.38 45.20
C LYS A 48 -3.49 3.66 45.60
N GLY A 49 -3.88 4.94 45.70
CA GLY A 49 -5.22 5.34 46.09
C GLY A 49 -5.47 5.25 47.60
N VAL A 50 -4.44 5.15 48.44
CA VAL A 50 -4.56 5.08 49.85
C VAL A 50 -4.50 6.48 50.46
N LEU A 51 -5.53 6.84 51.23
CA LEU A 51 -5.59 8.12 51.97
C LEU A 51 -4.76 8.01 53.25
N ASP A 52 -3.96 9.06 53.52
CA ASP A 52 -3.18 9.21 54.75
C ASP A 52 -3.15 10.67 55.18
N SER A 53 -2.76 10.96 56.41
CA SER A 53 -2.70 12.35 56.92
C SER A 53 -1.43 12.63 57.70
N GLN A 54 -0.87 13.83 57.54
CA GLN A 54 0.34 14.27 58.23
C GLN A 54 0.27 15.77 58.52
N ILE A 55 0.84 16.17 59.69
CA ILE A 55 1.01 17.59 60.00
C ILE A 55 2.41 18.02 59.56
N LEU A 56 2.46 19.00 58.70
CA LEU A 56 3.70 19.61 58.17
C LEU A 56 3.94 20.94 58.84
N TYR A 57 5.18 21.14 59.31
CA TYR A 57 5.61 22.39 59.97
C TYR A 57 6.52 23.18 59.01
N ARG A 58 6.67 24.50 59.23
CA ARG A 58 7.50 25.36 58.38
C ARG A 58 8.98 24.99 58.32
N ASP A 59 9.52 24.36 59.35
CA ASP A 59 10.89 23.85 59.39
C ASP A 59 11.14 22.71 58.39
N LYS A 60 10.07 22.10 57.90
CA LYS A 60 10.12 21.03 56.92
C LYS A 60 9.81 21.46 55.46
N GLU A 61 9.74 22.73 55.19
CA GLU A 61 9.51 23.27 53.83
C GLU A 61 10.61 22.87 52.84
N SER A 62 11.80 22.59 53.33
CA SER A 62 12.92 22.09 52.50
C SER A 62 12.80 20.63 52.12
N ASP A 63 11.95 19.84 52.79
CA ASP A 63 11.89 18.40 52.69
C ASP A 63 10.89 17.92 51.59
N PHE A 64 10.07 18.84 51.12
CA PHE A 64 9.10 18.53 50.07
C PHE A 64 9.18 19.49 48.87
N GLU A 65 8.80 18.99 47.72
CA GLU A 65 8.65 19.75 46.46
C GLU A 65 7.21 19.69 45.99
N VAL A 66 6.56 20.85 45.80
CA VAL A 66 5.23 20.92 45.21
C VAL A 66 5.37 21.03 43.70
N GLU A 67 4.80 20.06 42.99
CA GLU A 67 4.66 20.13 41.54
C GLU A 67 3.62 21.22 41.22
N THR A 68 4.10 22.38 40.83
CA THR A 68 3.23 23.49 40.43
C THR A 68 2.42 23.05 39.22
N GLN A 69 1.11 22.90 39.37
CA GLN A 69 0.22 22.79 38.21
C GLN A 69 0.29 24.11 37.46
N HIS A 70 1.07 24.10 36.36
CA HIS A 70 1.11 25.25 35.48
C HIS A 70 -0.27 25.45 34.87
N LEU A 71 -0.96 26.50 35.23
CA LEU A 71 -2.17 26.93 34.55
C LEU A 71 -1.84 27.09 33.05
N PRO A 72 -2.73 26.65 32.12
CA PRO A 72 -2.47 26.71 30.68
C PRO A 72 -2.08 28.09 30.13
N TRP A 73 -2.37 29.14 30.88
CA TRP A 73 -2.08 30.53 30.54
C TRP A 73 -0.97 31.18 31.43
N SER A 74 -0.26 30.40 32.24
CA SER A 74 0.83 30.93 33.05
C SER A 74 2.11 31.04 32.23
N PHE A 75 2.90 32.10 32.47
CA PHE A 75 4.24 32.25 31.89
C PHE A 75 5.31 31.51 32.70
N ALA A 76 4.95 30.63 33.60
CA ALA A 76 5.86 29.83 34.43
C ALA A 76 6.31 28.51 33.76
N GLY A 77 5.99 28.32 32.48
CA GLY A 77 6.38 27.13 31.69
C GLY A 77 7.89 27.05 31.45
N ASP A 78 8.36 25.83 31.21
CA ASP A 78 9.75 25.55 30.82
C ASP A 78 10.07 26.19 29.45
N THR A 79 10.95 27.19 29.49
CA THR A 79 11.39 27.93 28.28
C THR A 79 12.01 27.03 27.21
N ALA A 80 12.72 25.95 27.60
CA ALA A 80 13.32 25.02 26.66
C ALA A 80 12.23 24.21 25.93
N ARG A 81 11.20 23.76 26.65
CA ARG A 81 10.04 23.05 26.05
C ARG A 81 9.26 23.97 25.13
N MET A 82 9.03 25.23 25.54
CA MET A 82 8.36 26.21 24.68
C MET A 82 9.12 26.45 23.38
N LYS A 83 10.44 26.58 23.45
CA LYS A 83 11.31 26.75 22.28
C LYS A 83 11.22 25.53 21.36
N LEU A 84 11.30 24.32 21.91
CA LEU A 84 11.15 23.07 21.13
C LEU A 84 9.76 22.98 20.48
N ALA A 85 8.70 23.29 21.22
CA ALA A 85 7.35 23.27 20.69
C ALA A 85 7.15 24.31 19.57
N SER A 86 7.70 25.53 19.75
CA SER A 86 7.66 26.58 18.74
C SER A 86 8.42 26.18 17.47
N GLU A 87 9.62 25.59 17.60
CA GLU A 87 10.39 25.08 16.45
C GLU A 87 9.69 23.90 15.76
N ALA A 88 9.15 22.96 16.52
CA ALA A 88 8.38 21.85 15.97
C ALA A 88 7.14 22.35 15.19
N TYR A 89 6.46 23.33 15.73
CA TYR A 89 5.32 23.97 15.06
C TYR A 89 5.75 24.72 13.79
N ARG A 90 6.86 25.46 13.85
CA ARG A 90 7.44 26.11 12.65
C ARG A 90 7.79 25.10 11.57
N ILE A 91 8.38 23.96 11.94
CA ILE A 91 8.71 22.89 10.99
C ILE A 91 7.43 22.29 10.39
N SER A 92 6.40 22.05 11.21
CA SER A 92 5.12 21.51 10.72
C SER A 92 4.40 22.44 9.75
N LEU A 93 4.64 23.76 9.85
CA LEU A 93 4.09 24.76 8.95
C LEU A 93 5.02 25.12 7.78
N ALA A 94 6.16 24.42 7.63
CA ALA A 94 7.12 24.72 6.57
C ALA A 94 6.51 24.65 5.16
N HIS A 95 5.53 23.78 4.95
CA HIS A 95 4.78 23.64 3.69
C HIS A 95 4.01 24.91 3.27
N LEU A 96 3.68 25.79 4.22
CA LEU A 96 3.03 27.08 3.93
C LEU A 96 3.99 28.07 3.26
N PHE A 97 5.30 27.90 3.49
CA PHE A 97 6.36 28.76 2.97
C PHE A 97 7.10 28.12 1.79
N ASP A 98 7.06 26.79 1.68
CA ASP A 98 7.62 26.02 0.59
C ASP A 98 6.56 25.08 -0.01
N PRO A 99 5.91 25.49 -1.08
CA PRO A 99 4.87 24.67 -1.72
C PRO A 99 5.42 23.40 -2.40
N TYR A 100 6.75 23.26 -2.52
CA TYR A 100 7.45 22.12 -3.13
C TYR A 100 8.34 21.37 -2.12
N LEU A 101 7.93 21.29 -0.87
CA LEU A 101 8.74 20.76 0.23
C LEU A 101 9.21 19.32 -0.03
N ALA A 102 8.38 18.47 -0.61
CA ALA A 102 8.75 17.10 -0.97
C ALA A 102 9.86 17.06 -2.02
N VAL A 103 9.86 17.98 -3.00
CA VAL A 103 10.94 18.09 -4.02
C VAL A 103 12.25 18.44 -3.34
N HIS A 104 12.27 19.48 -2.51
CA HIS A 104 13.48 19.98 -1.88
C HIS A 104 14.08 19.03 -0.82
N THR A 105 13.27 18.15 -0.26
CA THR A 105 13.68 17.22 0.80
C THR A 105 13.89 15.78 0.32
N SER A 106 13.72 15.51 -0.98
CA SER A 106 13.91 14.18 -1.57
C SER A 106 15.27 14.07 -2.27
N SER A 107 15.76 12.82 -2.40
CA SER A 107 17.00 12.51 -3.13
C SER A 107 16.73 12.25 -4.61
N VAL A 108 15.87 13.06 -5.24
CA VAL A 108 15.49 12.96 -6.66
C VAL A 108 15.52 14.34 -7.31
N GLU A 109 15.84 14.37 -8.58
CA GLU A 109 15.65 15.53 -9.45
C GLU A 109 14.41 15.27 -10.32
N PRO A 110 13.22 15.70 -9.88
CA PRO A 110 12.00 15.40 -10.60
C PRO A 110 11.92 16.21 -11.91
N LEU A 111 11.34 15.56 -12.91
CA LEU A 111 11.14 16.17 -14.23
C LEU A 111 9.89 17.06 -14.25
N PRO A 112 9.76 18.01 -15.21
CA PRO A 112 8.64 18.94 -15.27
C PRO A 112 7.27 18.28 -15.22
N HIS A 113 7.08 17.19 -15.97
CA HIS A 113 5.82 16.44 -16.00
C HIS A 113 5.51 15.74 -14.66
N GLN A 114 6.53 15.36 -13.88
CA GLN A 114 6.36 14.75 -12.57
C GLN A 114 5.92 15.79 -11.54
N ILE A 115 6.52 16.98 -11.58
CA ILE A 115 6.11 18.10 -10.72
C ILE A 115 4.67 18.51 -11.08
N SER A 116 4.36 18.68 -12.36
CA SER A 116 3.00 19.02 -12.82
C SER A 116 1.97 17.97 -12.36
N ALA A 117 2.28 16.67 -12.47
CA ALA A 117 1.39 15.61 -12.01
C ALA A 117 1.02 15.76 -10.53
N VAL A 118 2.02 16.02 -9.69
CA VAL A 118 1.81 16.08 -8.24
C VAL A 118 1.12 17.39 -7.85
N TYR A 119 1.67 18.53 -8.27
CA TYR A 119 1.29 19.83 -7.73
C TYR A 119 0.13 20.49 -8.48
N GLN A 120 -0.07 20.19 -9.76
CA GLN A 120 -1.15 20.78 -10.55
C GLN A 120 -2.35 19.84 -10.72
N GLU A 121 -2.10 18.50 -10.69
CA GLU A 121 -3.15 17.53 -10.93
C GLU A 121 -3.62 16.80 -9.66
N MET A 122 -2.71 16.24 -8.86
CA MET A 122 -3.11 15.40 -7.73
C MET A 122 -3.41 16.19 -6.46
N LEU A 123 -2.51 17.08 -6.03
CA LEU A 123 -2.67 17.82 -4.77
C LEU A 123 -3.91 18.73 -4.69
N PRO A 124 -4.37 19.38 -5.77
CA PRO A 124 -5.58 20.22 -5.72
C PRO A 124 -6.88 19.43 -5.56
N ARG A 125 -6.85 18.09 -5.82
CA ARG A 125 -8.05 17.25 -5.75
C ARG A 125 -8.21 16.65 -4.36
N ILE A 126 -9.22 17.05 -3.62
CA ILE A 126 -9.50 16.58 -2.26
C ILE A 126 -10.98 16.19 -2.17
N PRO A 127 -11.31 14.90 -1.95
CA PRO A 127 -10.40 13.75 -1.93
C PRO A 127 -9.85 13.39 -3.32
N LEU A 128 -8.61 12.85 -3.36
CA LEU A 128 -8.05 12.37 -4.61
C LEU A 128 -8.71 11.04 -5.00
N ARG A 129 -9.29 11.00 -6.19
CA ARG A 129 -9.79 9.81 -6.89
C ARG A 129 -9.25 9.88 -8.31
N TYR A 130 -8.11 9.20 -8.57
CA TYR A 130 -7.34 9.54 -9.76
C TYR A 130 -6.60 8.35 -10.37
N ILE A 131 -6.47 8.38 -11.70
CA ILE A 131 -5.72 7.40 -12.49
C ILE A 131 -4.52 8.10 -13.12
N LEU A 132 -3.32 7.66 -12.78
CA LEU A 132 -2.09 8.10 -13.41
C LEU A 132 -1.69 7.07 -14.48
N ALA A 133 -2.02 7.38 -15.73
CA ALA A 133 -1.92 6.47 -16.87
C ALA A 133 -0.75 6.81 -17.81
N ASP A 134 0.28 7.48 -17.31
CA ASP A 134 1.47 7.83 -18.09
C ASP A 134 2.23 6.57 -18.54
N ASP A 135 2.91 6.65 -19.67
CA ASP A 135 3.68 5.57 -20.26
C ASP A 135 4.71 4.96 -19.30
N PRO A 136 5.12 3.69 -19.53
CA PRO A 136 6.18 3.07 -18.73
C PRO A 136 7.48 3.87 -18.82
N GLY A 137 8.11 4.15 -17.67
CA GLY A 137 9.33 4.97 -17.59
C GLY A 137 9.09 6.46 -17.45
N ALA A 138 7.84 6.96 -17.42
CA ALA A 138 7.54 8.34 -17.07
C ALA A 138 7.81 8.68 -15.59
N GLY A 139 8.04 7.66 -14.76
CA GLY A 139 8.34 7.83 -13.35
C GLY A 139 7.10 7.92 -12.45
N LYS A 140 6.08 7.09 -12.71
CA LYS A 140 4.88 7.02 -11.86
C LYS A 140 5.21 6.79 -10.38
N THR A 141 6.20 5.94 -10.06
CA THR A 141 6.70 5.73 -8.70
C THR A 141 7.25 7.02 -8.10
N ILE A 142 7.98 7.82 -8.88
CA ILE A 142 8.52 9.12 -8.44
C ILE A 142 7.39 10.09 -8.12
N MET A 143 6.40 10.21 -9.01
CA MET A 143 5.23 11.07 -8.78
C MET A 143 4.47 10.65 -7.52
N THR A 144 4.27 9.35 -7.33
CA THR A 144 3.60 8.80 -6.15
C THR A 144 4.41 9.05 -4.87
N GLY A 145 5.73 8.84 -4.90
CA GLY A 145 6.61 9.10 -3.75
C GLY A 145 6.63 10.58 -3.36
N LEU A 146 6.69 11.49 -4.33
CA LEU A 146 6.57 12.93 -4.10
C LEU A 146 5.21 13.29 -3.48
N TYR A 147 4.12 12.73 -4.02
CA TYR A 147 2.77 12.97 -3.52
C TYR A 147 2.61 12.50 -2.08
N ILE A 148 3.03 11.27 -1.77
CA ILE A 148 3.01 10.72 -0.41
C ILE A 148 3.81 11.61 0.55
N LYS A 149 5.04 11.97 0.16
CA LYS A 149 5.93 12.78 1.00
C LYS A 149 5.37 14.19 1.25
N GLU A 150 4.76 14.80 0.24
CA GLU A 150 4.11 16.09 0.36
C GLU A 150 2.91 16.04 1.30
N LEU A 151 2.06 15.01 1.19
CA LEU A 151 0.92 14.82 2.10
C LEU A 151 1.35 14.57 3.55
N ILE A 152 2.43 13.80 3.75
CA ILE A 152 3.02 13.59 5.10
C ILE A 152 3.52 14.93 5.66
N ALA A 153 4.24 15.71 4.86
CA ALA A 153 4.77 17.00 5.27
C ALA A 153 3.67 18.02 5.63
N ARG A 154 2.53 17.95 4.96
CA ARG A 154 1.34 18.77 5.25
C ARG A 154 0.52 18.24 6.44
N GLY A 155 0.79 17.03 6.91
CA GLY A 155 0.02 16.38 7.97
C GLY A 155 -1.31 15.76 7.48
N ASP A 156 -1.52 15.68 6.17
CA ASP A 156 -2.73 15.15 5.53
C ASP A 156 -2.71 13.63 5.35
N LEU A 157 -1.54 13.00 5.56
CA LEU A 157 -1.34 11.57 5.44
C LEU A 157 -0.58 11.01 6.63
N ARG A 158 -1.18 10.04 7.29
CA ARG A 158 -0.56 9.19 8.31
C ARG A 158 -0.51 7.73 7.89
N ARG A 159 -1.56 7.27 7.19
CA ARG A 159 -1.73 5.88 6.82
C ARG A 159 -1.79 5.72 5.30
N CYS A 160 -0.84 4.95 4.76
CA CYS A 160 -0.76 4.67 3.33
C CYS A 160 -0.57 3.18 3.07
N LEU A 161 -1.41 2.62 2.20
CA LEU A 161 -1.30 1.26 1.71
C LEU A 161 -0.95 1.29 0.21
N ILE A 162 0.14 0.63 -0.16
CA ILE A 162 0.51 0.43 -1.56
C ILE A 162 0.28 -1.03 -1.92
N VAL A 163 -0.56 -1.27 -2.91
CA VAL A 163 -0.90 -2.58 -3.44
C VAL A 163 -0.24 -2.73 -4.80
N THR A 164 0.67 -3.70 -4.94
CA THR A 164 1.48 -3.87 -6.16
C THR A 164 1.61 -5.35 -6.54
N PRO A 165 1.93 -5.69 -7.79
CA PRO A 165 2.33 -7.04 -8.18
C PRO A 165 3.51 -7.55 -7.33
N GLY A 166 3.53 -8.86 -7.07
CA GLY A 166 4.51 -9.47 -6.17
C GLY A 166 5.98 -9.20 -6.55
N SER A 167 6.28 -9.15 -7.84
CA SER A 167 7.62 -8.86 -8.37
C SER A 167 8.11 -7.42 -8.16
N LEU A 168 7.22 -6.48 -7.86
CA LEU A 168 7.56 -5.06 -7.71
C LEU A 168 7.60 -4.57 -6.26
N VAL A 169 7.21 -5.39 -5.28
CA VAL A 169 7.09 -5.00 -3.88
C VAL A 169 8.42 -4.50 -3.29
N GLU A 170 9.49 -5.25 -3.51
CA GLU A 170 10.83 -4.91 -3.02
C GLU A 170 11.37 -3.66 -3.73
N GLN A 171 11.17 -3.54 -5.04
CA GLN A 171 11.54 -2.35 -5.80
C GLN A 171 10.83 -1.10 -5.26
N TRP A 172 9.54 -1.20 -4.95
CA TRP A 172 8.78 -0.09 -4.35
C TRP A 172 9.37 0.33 -3.01
N GLN A 173 9.68 -0.63 -2.14
CA GLN A 173 10.29 -0.36 -0.84
C GLN A 173 11.62 0.36 -0.97
N ASP A 174 12.51 -0.15 -1.85
CA ASP A 174 13.83 0.41 -2.09
C ASP A 174 13.75 1.83 -2.67
N GLU A 175 12.85 2.06 -3.64
CA GLU A 175 12.68 3.39 -4.24
C GLU A 175 12.12 4.40 -3.24
N LEU A 176 11.13 4.03 -2.45
CA LEU A 176 10.56 4.91 -1.43
C LEU A 176 11.58 5.25 -0.35
N TYR A 177 12.38 4.28 0.06
CA TYR A 177 13.41 4.52 1.06
C TYR A 177 14.58 5.35 0.52
N SER A 178 15.17 4.94 -0.60
CA SER A 178 16.37 5.58 -1.13
C SER A 178 16.13 7.00 -1.66
N LYS A 179 14.97 7.22 -2.30
CA LYS A 179 14.65 8.48 -2.97
C LYS A 179 13.91 9.47 -2.08
N PHE A 180 13.03 8.97 -1.20
CA PHE A 180 12.12 9.82 -0.40
C PHE A 180 12.33 9.73 1.10
N HIS A 181 13.18 8.78 1.57
CA HIS A 181 13.41 8.48 2.98
C HIS A 181 12.12 8.02 3.71
N LEU A 182 11.22 7.39 2.97
CA LEU A 182 9.97 6.83 3.48
C LEU A 182 10.16 5.33 3.77
N ARG A 183 9.88 4.93 5.01
CA ARG A 183 9.98 3.53 5.43
C ARG A 183 8.62 2.87 5.34
N PHE A 184 8.46 2.00 4.37
CA PHE A 184 7.28 1.17 4.21
C PHE A 184 7.58 -0.27 4.62
N GLU A 185 6.65 -0.89 5.33
CA GLU A 185 6.74 -2.28 5.78
C GLU A 185 6.11 -3.22 4.75
N ILE A 186 6.85 -4.24 4.31
CA ILE A 186 6.30 -5.29 3.43
C ILE A 186 5.53 -6.29 4.28
N LEU A 187 4.24 -6.46 4.00
CA LEU A 187 3.37 -7.37 4.72
C LEU A 187 3.56 -8.81 4.24
N THR A 188 4.61 -9.49 4.74
CA THR A 188 4.86 -10.92 4.55
C THR A 188 3.87 -11.77 5.35
N ASN A 189 3.88 -13.10 5.18
CA ASN A 189 3.05 -13.99 6.01
C ASN A 189 3.46 -13.90 7.47
N ASP A 190 4.76 -14.03 7.74
CA ASP A 190 5.31 -13.99 9.09
C ASP A 190 4.98 -12.68 9.80
N ARG A 191 5.04 -11.55 9.06
CA ARG A 191 4.70 -10.24 9.61
C ARG A 191 3.20 -10.12 9.94
N MET A 192 2.33 -10.69 9.10
CA MET A 192 0.88 -10.72 9.34
C MET A 192 0.50 -11.61 10.54
N GLU A 193 1.18 -12.73 10.70
CA GLU A 193 0.97 -13.65 11.83
C GLU A 193 1.51 -13.09 13.15
N SER A 194 2.53 -12.25 13.11
CA SER A 194 3.13 -11.61 14.29
C SER A 194 2.34 -10.40 14.82
N ALA A 195 1.21 -10.05 14.22
CA ALA A 195 0.40 -8.92 14.63
C ALA A 195 -0.16 -9.11 16.05
N VAL A 196 0.12 -8.17 16.93
CA VAL A 196 -0.28 -8.22 18.36
C VAL A 196 -1.80 -8.12 18.51
N THR A 197 -2.45 -7.28 17.70
CA THR A 197 -3.93 -7.11 17.70
C THR A 197 -4.64 -8.20 16.88
N GLY A 198 -3.89 -9.07 16.19
CA GLY A 198 -4.41 -10.02 15.21
C GLY A 198 -4.77 -9.37 13.85
N ASN A 199 -4.59 -8.04 13.70
CA ASN A 199 -4.82 -7.34 12.46
C ASN A 199 -3.70 -6.33 12.16
N ILE A 200 -2.75 -6.74 11.33
CA ILE A 200 -1.59 -5.92 10.96
C ILE A 200 -2.01 -4.60 10.27
N PHE A 201 -3.15 -4.58 9.57
CA PHE A 201 -3.64 -3.38 8.92
C PHE A 201 -4.11 -2.27 9.88
N THR A 202 -4.24 -2.56 11.17
CA THR A 202 -4.52 -1.54 12.20
C THR A 202 -3.25 -1.11 12.95
N GLU A 203 -2.19 -1.91 12.88
CA GLU A 203 -0.93 -1.66 13.59
C GLU A 203 0.05 -0.84 12.74
N GLU A 204 0.18 -1.20 11.47
CA GLU A 204 1.13 -0.54 10.57
C GLU A 204 0.49 0.59 9.78
N ASN A 205 1.22 1.69 9.67
CA ASN A 205 0.72 2.90 9.02
C ASN A 205 1.17 3.02 7.56
N LEU A 206 2.37 2.58 7.21
CA LEU A 206 2.94 2.66 5.87
C LEU A 206 3.26 1.25 5.38
N CYS A 207 2.40 0.69 4.54
CA CYS A 207 2.44 -0.70 4.16
C CYS A 207 2.56 -0.93 2.65
N LEU A 208 3.31 -1.98 2.30
CA LEU A 208 3.37 -2.58 0.97
C LEU A 208 2.80 -3.99 1.01
N VAL A 209 1.91 -4.31 0.08
CA VAL A 209 1.27 -5.63 0.03
C VAL A 209 1.13 -6.11 -1.40
N ARG A 210 1.23 -7.43 -1.59
CA ARG A 210 1.05 -8.09 -2.87
C ARG A 210 -0.43 -8.13 -3.25
N MET A 211 -0.76 -7.65 -4.44
CA MET A 211 -2.13 -7.63 -4.98
C MET A 211 -2.77 -9.02 -4.96
N ASP A 212 -2.06 -10.02 -5.45
CA ASP A 212 -2.60 -11.39 -5.58
C ASP A 212 -2.88 -12.03 -4.22
N LYS A 213 -2.04 -11.73 -3.23
CA LYS A 213 -2.23 -12.19 -1.86
C LYS A 213 -3.54 -11.66 -1.27
N LEU A 214 -3.80 -10.35 -1.44
CA LEU A 214 -5.06 -9.75 -0.98
C LEU A 214 -6.26 -10.26 -1.78
N ALA A 215 -6.14 -10.38 -3.11
CA ALA A 215 -7.24 -10.80 -3.95
C ALA A 215 -7.73 -12.23 -3.66
N ARG A 216 -6.81 -13.13 -3.29
CA ARG A 216 -7.11 -14.55 -3.06
C ARG A 216 -7.50 -14.89 -1.62
N ASN A 217 -7.09 -14.09 -0.63
CA ASN A 217 -7.30 -14.39 0.78
C ASN A 217 -8.48 -13.59 1.34
N ASP A 218 -9.60 -14.28 1.60
CA ASP A 218 -10.81 -13.66 2.12
C ASP A 218 -10.65 -13.19 3.57
N GLU A 219 -9.88 -13.90 4.40
CA GLU A 219 -9.58 -13.48 5.78
C GLU A 219 -8.86 -12.14 5.81
N LEU A 220 -7.85 -11.97 4.94
CA LEU A 220 -7.14 -10.69 4.83
C LEU A 220 -8.05 -9.56 4.35
N LYS A 221 -8.99 -9.84 3.45
CA LYS A 221 -9.98 -8.83 3.01
C LYS A 221 -10.91 -8.42 4.15
N GLU A 222 -11.35 -9.36 5.00
CA GLU A 222 -12.15 -9.02 6.18
C GLU A 222 -11.36 -8.19 7.20
N LYS A 223 -10.09 -8.51 7.44
CA LYS A 223 -9.19 -7.70 8.28
C LYS A 223 -8.96 -6.31 7.70
N LEU A 224 -8.87 -6.20 6.38
CA LEU A 224 -8.67 -4.93 5.67
C LEU A 224 -9.93 -4.04 5.72
N LYS A 225 -11.14 -4.61 5.69
CA LYS A 225 -12.42 -3.87 5.76
C LYS A 225 -12.59 -3.03 7.03
N VAL A 226 -11.99 -3.46 8.13
CA VAL A 226 -12.09 -2.76 9.42
C VAL A 226 -10.96 -1.75 9.64
N SER A 227 -10.15 -1.52 8.62
CA SER A 227 -9.07 -0.52 8.63
C SER A 227 -9.46 0.67 7.76
N ASP A 228 -8.95 1.83 8.10
CA ASP A 228 -9.10 3.09 7.36
C ASP A 228 -7.76 3.56 6.82
N TRP A 229 -7.76 4.18 5.66
CA TRP A 229 -6.55 4.61 4.98
C TRP A 229 -6.68 6.03 4.42
N ASP A 230 -5.71 6.89 4.73
CA ASP A 230 -5.66 8.23 4.15
C ASP A 230 -5.39 8.17 2.64
N LEU A 231 -4.55 7.22 2.22
CA LEU A 231 -4.24 6.97 0.82
C LEU A 231 -4.05 5.48 0.56
N ILE A 232 -4.71 5.00 -0.49
CA ILE A 232 -4.39 3.70 -1.10
C ILE A 232 -3.89 3.94 -2.52
N VAL A 233 -2.74 3.33 -2.83
CA VAL A 233 -2.13 3.33 -4.16
C VAL A 233 -2.17 1.92 -4.72
N VAL A 234 -2.60 1.77 -5.95
CA VAL A 234 -2.58 0.47 -6.65
C VAL A 234 -1.70 0.58 -7.88
N ASP A 235 -0.63 -0.19 -7.91
CA ASP A 235 0.23 -0.27 -9.09
C ASP A 235 -0.23 -1.39 -10.03
N GLU A 236 0.02 -1.20 -11.33
CA GLU A 236 -0.50 -2.05 -12.40
C GLU A 236 -2.01 -2.29 -12.28
N ALA A 237 -2.74 -1.21 -11.99
CA ALA A 237 -4.16 -1.24 -11.66
C ALA A 237 -5.06 -1.79 -12.79
N HIS A 238 -4.57 -1.84 -14.03
CA HIS A 238 -5.28 -2.51 -15.13
C HIS A 238 -5.57 -3.99 -14.86
N LYS A 239 -4.82 -4.63 -13.95
CA LYS A 239 -5.08 -5.99 -13.50
C LYS A 239 -6.38 -6.12 -12.67
N MET A 240 -6.89 -5.02 -12.14
CA MET A 240 -8.19 -4.95 -11.44
C MET A 240 -9.31 -4.69 -12.46
N SER A 241 -9.40 -5.51 -13.48
CA SER A 241 -10.39 -5.39 -14.55
C SER A 241 -11.60 -6.31 -14.32
N ALA A 242 -12.75 -5.93 -14.87
CA ALA A 242 -13.89 -6.78 -15.06
C ALA A 242 -14.26 -6.78 -16.54
N THR A 243 -14.97 -7.78 -17.01
CA THR A 243 -15.35 -7.93 -18.41
C THR A 243 -16.84 -7.98 -18.56
N PHE A 244 -17.37 -7.29 -19.58
CA PHE A 244 -18.76 -7.43 -19.98
C PHE A 244 -18.87 -8.43 -21.14
N TRP A 245 -19.60 -9.52 -20.91
CA TRP A 245 -19.76 -10.57 -21.90
C TRP A 245 -21.16 -11.19 -21.84
N GLY A 246 -21.83 -11.29 -23.00
CA GLY A 246 -23.13 -11.96 -23.10
C GLY A 246 -24.28 -11.31 -22.31
N GLY A 247 -24.19 -9.99 -22.03
CA GLY A 247 -25.19 -9.27 -21.26
C GLY A 247 -24.94 -9.26 -19.75
N GLU A 248 -23.87 -9.92 -19.28
CA GLU A 248 -23.52 -10.00 -17.86
C GLU A 248 -22.10 -9.48 -17.59
N ILE A 249 -21.88 -8.92 -16.40
CA ILE A 249 -20.56 -8.48 -15.95
C ILE A 249 -19.89 -9.64 -15.21
N LYS A 250 -18.71 -10.03 -15.69
CA LYS A 250 -17.85 -10.98 -14.98
C LYS A 250 -16.86 -10.21 -14.13
N TYR A 251 -17.06 -10.28 -12.83
CA TYR A 251 -16.19 -9.65 -11.85
C TYR A 251 -15.03 -10.59 -11.49
N THR A 252 -13.79 -10.13 -11.68
CA THR A 252 -12.60 -10.84 -11.21
C THR A 252 -12.43 -10.65 -9.69
N LYS A 253 -11.68 -11.53 -9.03
CA LYS A 253 -11.32 -11.36 -7.61
C LYS A 253 -10.54 -10.05 -7.37
N ARG A 254 -9.69 -9.66 -8.32
CA ARG A 254 -8.92 -8.40 -8.25
C ARG A 254 -9.83 -7.18 -8.43
N PHE A 255 -10.83 -7.25 -9.29
CA PHE A 255 -11.80 -6.16 -9.41
C PHE A 255 -12.59 -5.96 -8.10
N ARG A 256 -13.07 -7.06 -7.48
CA ARG A 256 -13.75 -7.00 -6.17
C ARG A 256 -12.82 -6.45 -5.07
N LEU A 257 -11.53 -6.79 -5.12
CA LEU A 257 -10.54 -6.17 -4.25
C LEU A 257 -10.44 -4.66 -4.53
N GLY A 258 -10.39 -4.23 -5.79
CA GLY A 258 -10.38 -2.82 -6.18
C GLY A 258 -11.58 -2.05 -5.64
N GLN A 259 -12.79 -2.63 -5.70
CA GLN A 259 -13.99 -2.05 -5.10
C GLN A 259 -13.86 -1.89 -3.58
N LEU A 260 -13.34 -2.92 -2.89
CA LEU A 260 -13.09 -2.84 -1.45
C LEU A 260 -12.10 -1.73 -1.11
N LEU A 261 -10.96 -1.69 -1.82
CA LEU A 261 -9.92 -0.68 -1.61
C LEU A 261 -10.44 0.74 -1.85
N SER A 262 -11.23 0.92 -2.91
CA SER A 262 -11.89 2.19 -3.21
C SER A 262 -12.81 2.65 -2.08
N HIS A 263 -13.53 1.73 -1.44
CA HIS A 263 -14.48 2.05 -0.37
C HIS A 263 -13.80 2.46 0.94
N ILE A 264 -12.67 1.82 1.30
CA ILE A 264 -11.97 2.08 2.56
C ILE A 264 -10.92 3.19 2.46
N ALA A 265 -10.60 3.67 1.25
CA ALA A 265 -9.63 4.72 1.02
C ALA A 265 -10.29 6.11 1.04
N ARG A 266 -9.71 7.05 1.79
CA ARG A 266 -10.04 8.47 1.64
C ARG A 266 -9.57 9.00 0.29
N ASN A 267 -8.28 8.79 -0.03
CA ASN A 267 -7.70 9.09 -1.33
C ASN A 267 -7.35 7.78 -2.04
N PHE A 268 -7.65 7.67 -3.33
CA PHE A 268 -7.44 6.46 -4.11
C PHE A 268 -6.72 6.77 -5.41
N LEU A 269 -5.50 6.25 -5.57
CA LEU A 269 -4.63 6.50 -6.72
C LEU A 269 -4.34 5.18 -7.45
N LEU A 270 -4.75 5.11 -8.70
CA LEU A 270 -4.49 3.97 -9.58
C LEU A 270 -3.36 4.31 -10.56
N LEU A 271 -2.35 3.45 -10.61
CA LEU A 271 -1.21 3.59 -11.52
C LEU A 271 -1.30 2.51 -12.60
N THR A 272 -1.23 2.89 -13.86
CA THR A 272 -1.18 1.95 -14.97
C THR A 272 -0.55 2.61 -16.19
N ALA A 273 0.08 1.82 -17.06
CA ALA A 273 0.51 2.30 -18.37
C ALA A 273 -0.52 1.97 -19.47
N THR A 274 -1.45 1.07 -19.18
CA THR A 274 -2.43 0.54 -20.13
C THR A 274 -3.84 0.57 -19.54
N PRO A 275 -4.46 1.77 -19.41
CA PRO A 275 -5.77 1.89 -18.77
C PRO A 275 -6.89 1.25 -19.59
N HIS A 276 -6.67 0.98 -20.88
CA HIS A 276 -7.67 0.53 -21.84
C HIS A 276 -7.19 -0.70 -22.61
N ASN A 277 -8.01 -1.75 -22.62
CA ASN A 277 -7.74 -3.00 -23.36
C ASN A 277 -8.37 -3.06 -24.75
N GLY A 278 -8.91 -1.94 -25.26
CA GLY A 278 -9.60 -1.85 -26.55
C GLY A 278 -11.12 -2.01 -26.48
N LYS A 279 -11.68 -2.40 -25.31
CA LYS A 279 -13.13 -2.50 -25.10
C LYS A 279 -13.60 -1.36 -24.20
N GLU A 280 -14.49 -0.53 -24.71
CA GLU A 280 -15.01 0.64 -24.00
C GLU A 280 -15.74 0.26 -22.70
N THR A 281 -16.53 -0.79 -22.74
CA THR A 281 -17.26 -1.29 -21.56
C THR A 281 -16.35 -1.79 -20.44
N ASP A 282 -15.23 -2.46 -20.77
CA ASP A 282 -14.27 -2.91 -19.77
C ASP A 282 -13.52 -1.69 -19.16
N PHE A 283 -13.31 -0.65 -19.95
CA PHE A 283 -12.73 0.61 -19.47
C PHE A 283 -13.70 1.38 -18.56
N GLU A 284 -14.99 1.43 -18.89
CA GLU A 284 -16.01 2.00 -18.00
C GLU A 284 -16.03 1.28 -16.64
N LEU A 285 -15.98 -0.06 -16.66
CA LEU A 285 -15.89 -0.85 -15.44
C LEU A 285 -14.62 -0.50 -14.64
N PHE A 286 -13.49 -0.32 -15.30
CA PHE A 286 -12.26 0.09 -14.63
C PHE A 286 -12.39 1.49 -14.00
N LEU A 287 -12.99 2.45 -14.71
CA LEU A 287 -13.27 3.79 -14.20
C LEU A 287 -14.24 3.78 -13.01
N SER A 288 -15.16 2.80 -12.95
CA SER A 288 -16.09 2.66 -11.82
C SER A 288 -15.40 2.36 -10.48
N LEU A 289 -14.14 1.94 -10.48
CA LEU A 289 -13.31 1.83 -9.27
C LEU A 289 -12.99 3.20 -8.67
N ILE A 290 -12.92 4.25 -9.51
CA ILE A 290 -12.68 5.63 -9.08
C ILE A 290 -13.99 6.27 -8.63
N ASP A 291 -15.04 6.15 -9.45
CA ASP A 291 -16.36 6.73 -9.21
C ASP A 291 -17.43 5.81 -9.80
N SER A 292 -18.06 5.01 -8.93
CA SER A 292 -19.09 4.05 -9.32
C SER A 292 -20.40 4.70 -9.79
N ASP A 293 -20.67 5.91 -9.30
CA ASP A 293 -21.92 6.62 -9.61
C ASP A 293 -21.84 7.25 -11.00
N ARG A 294 -20.67 7.71 -11.37
CA ARG A 294 -20.42 8.34 -12.67
C ARG A 294 -20.17 7.35 -13.80
N TYR A 295 -19.42 6.27 -13.53
CA TYR A 295 -18.94 5.31 -14.54
C TYR A 295 -19.57 3.92 -14.41
N GLY A 296 -20.54 3.73 -13.52
CA GLY A 296 -21.27 2.46 -13.40
C GLY A 296 -22.04 2.15 -14.67
N ILE A 297 -21.99 0.89 -15.12
CA ILE A 297 -22.81 0.42 -16.26
C ILE A 297 -24.29 0.46 -15.84
N THR A 298 -24.97 1.50 -16.26
CA THR A 298 -26.43 1.57 -16.16
C THR A 298 -27.01 0.94 -17.41
N HIS A 299 -27.82 -0.11 -17.25
CA HIS A 299 -28.52 -0.76 -18.35
C HIS A 299 -29.27 0.29 -19.20
N GLY A 300 -28.77 0.58 -20.40
CA GLY A 300 -29.53 1.33 -21.40
C GLY A 300 -28.85 2.41 -22.25
N ASN A 301 -27.58 2.77 -22.03
CA ASN A 301 -26.95 3.77 -22.89
C ASN A 301 -25.44 3.51 -23.12
N PRO A 302 -25.05 2.80 -24.20
CA PRO A 302 -23.66 2.46 -24.50
C PRO A 302 -22.82 3.60 -25.12
N HIS A 303 -23.34 4.82 -25.28
CA HIS A 303 -22.67 5.93 -25.97
C HIS A 303 -22.63 7.19 -25.12
N ARG A 304 -22.07 7.12 -23.91
CA ARG A 304 -21.66 8.33 -23.20
C ARG A 304 -20.26 8.72 -23.67
N ASN A 305 -20.09 9.96 -24.13
CA ASN A 305 -18.77 10.55 -24.20
C ASN A 305 -18.18 10.54 -22.79
N LEU A 306 -17.25 9.63 -22.54
CA LEU A 306 -16.56 9.50 -21.27
C LEU A 306 -15.58 10.66 -21.13
N ASP A 307 -16.00 11.70 -20.43
CA ASP A 307 -15.07 12.75 -20.02
C ASP A 307 -14.26 12.22 -18.84
N VAL A 308 -12.98 11.96 -19.05
CA VAL A 308 -12.04 11.40 -18.07
C VAL A 308 -10.95 12.39 -17.66
N GLY A 309 -10.95 13.61 -18.20
CA GLY A 309 -9.89 14.59 -18.00
C GLY A 309 -9.71 15.03 -16.54
N ASP A 310 -10.75 14.92 -15.73
CA ASP A 310 -10.73 15.24 -14.30
C ASP A 310 -10.31 14.08 -13.40
N VAL A 311 -10.40 12.84 -13.88
CA VAL A 311 -10.09 11.63 -13.11
C VAL A 311 -8.86 10.87 -13.62
N MET A 312 -8.35 11.20 -14.80
CA MET A 312 -7.23 10.49 -15.40
C MET A 312 -6.29 11.43 -16.13
N ARG A 313 -5.00 11.21 -15.95
CA ARG A 313 -3.94 11.79 -16.77
C ARG A 313 -3.26 10.69 -17.57
N ARG A 314 -2.95 11.01 -18.83
CA ARG A 314 -2.16 10.14 -19.70
C ARG A 314 -1.20 10.98 -20.54
N LEU A 315 0.10 10.79 -20.32
CA LEU A 315 1.15 11.33 -21.17
C LEU A 315 1.91 10.19 -21.84
N VAL A 316 2.16 10.35 -23.13
CA VAL A 316 2.99 9.43 -23.90
C VAL A 316 4.45 9.89 -23.89
N LYS A 317 5.38 8.98 -24.11
CA LYS A 317 6.83 9.27 -24.04
C LYS A 317 7.28 10.40 -24.96
N GLU A 318 6.61 10.53 -26.08
CA GLU A 318 6.87 11.56 -27.10
C GLU A 318 6.56 12.99 -26.61
N GLU A 319 5.69 13.14 -25.62
CA GLU A 319 5.29 14.42 -25.02
C GLU A 319 6.14 14.81 -23.80
N LEU A 320 7.01 13.90 -23.33
CA LEU A 320 7.82 14.15 -22.13
C LEU A 320 9.03 15.01 -22.46
N LEU A 321 9.10 16.17 -21.82
CA LEU A 321 10.15 17.17 -22.03
C LEU A 321 11.02 17.31 -20.76
N LYS A 322 12.27 17.69 -20.97
CA LYS A 322 13.16 18.21 -19.94
C LYS A 322 12.87 19.69 -19.64
N PHE A 323 13.52 20.27 -18.63
CA PHE A 323 13.35 21.67 -18.27
C PHE A 323 13.81 22.65 -19.37
N ASP A 324 14.73 22.24 -20.21
CA ASP A 324 15.22 23.02 -21.35
C ASP A 324 14.30 22.93 -22.60
N GLY A 325 13.19 22.20 -22.50
CA GLY A 325 12.23 21.96 -23.58
C GLY A 325 12.65 20.88 -24.57
N THR A 326 13.80 20.22 -24.37
CA THR A 326 14.20 19.11 -25.24
C THR A 326 13.42 17.83 -24.89
N PRO A 327 13.14 16.95 -25.89
CA PRO A 327 12.50 15.67 -25.63
C PRO A 327 13.29 14.82 -24.62
N LEU A 328 12.59 14.20 -23.67
CA LEU A 328 13.20 13.31 -22.69
C LEU A 328 13.64 11.98 -23.31
N PHE A 329 12.86 11.48 -24.27
CA PHE A 329 13.14 10.24 -25.00
C PHE A 329 13.42 10.51 -26.47
N PRO A 330 14.24 9.67 -27.12
CA PRO A 330 14.41 9.75 -28.57
C PRO A 330 13.11 9.37 -29.29
N GLU A 331 13.00 9.79 -30.56
CA GLU A 331 11.87 9.41 -31.42
C GLU A 331 11.72 7.90 -31.49
N ARG A 332 10.51 7.42 -31.25
CA ARG A 332 10.17 6.00 -31.32
C ARG A 332 9.97 5.59 -32.77
N ARG A 333 10.85 4.76 -33.28
CA ARG A 333 10.75 4.18 -34.64
C ARG A 333 10.51 2.67 -34.52
N ALA A 334 9.31 2.24 -34.90
CA ALA A 334 8.96 0.82 -34.97
C ALA A 334 9.10 0.32 -36.40
N TYR A 335 9.87 -0.73 -36.62
CA TYR A 335 9.96 -1.43 -37.88
C TYR A 335 9.96 -2.92 -37.65
N THR A 336 9.39 -3.66 -38.59
CA THR A 336 9.35 -5.11 -38.55
C THR A 336 10.57 -5.67 -39.26
N VAL A 337 11.38 -6.45 -38.57
CA VAL A 337 12.49 -7.18 -39.13
C VAL A 337 12.04 -8.62 -39.33
N ASN A 338 11.98 -9.04 -40.59
CA ASN A 338 11.72 -10.42 -40.94
C ASN A 338 13.03 -11.22 -40.92
N TYR A 339 13.05 -12.32 -40.23
CA TYR A 339 14.17 -13.24 -40.25
C TYR A 339 13.68 -14.68 -40.58
N ALA A 340 14.53 -15.46 -41.24
CA ALA A 340 14.24 -16.85 -41.48
C ALA A 340 14.78 -17.70 -40.31
N LEU A 341 13.96 -18.61 -39.84
CA LEU A 341 14.38 -19.59 -38.82
C LEU A 341 15.51 -20.46 -39.40
N SER A 342 16.48 -20.83 -38.57
CA SER A 342 17.44 -21.86 -38.93
C SER A 342 16.72 -23.20 -39.15
N PRO A 343 17.29 -24.13 -39.90
CA PRO A 343 16.66 -25.45 -40.14
C PRO A 343 16.28 -26.16 -38.83
N LEU A 344 17.14 -26.08 -37.82
CA LEU A 344 16.89 -26.69 -36.49
C LEU A 344 15.77 -26.03 -35.74
N GLU A 345 15.70 -24.69 -35.79
CA GLU A 345 14.60 -23.94 -35.15
C GLU A 345 13.28 -24.21 -35.87
N ALA A 346 13.26 -24.23 -37.18
CA ALA A 346 12.07 -24.56 -37.97
C ALA A 346 11.57 -25.99 -37.67
N GLU A 347 12.47 -26.97 -37.51
CA GLU A 347 12.14 -28.34 -37.12
C GLU A 347 11.55 -28.37 -35.69
N LEU A 348 12.18 -27.67 -34.74
CA LEU A 348 11.66 -27.55 -33.37
C LEU A 348 10.27 -26.94 -33.36
N TYR A 349 10.08 -25.84 -34.09
CA TYR A 349 8.79 -25.14 -34.18
C TYR A 349 7.69 -26.05 -34.73
N SER A 350 7.99 -26.80 -35.80
CA SER A 350 7.06 -27.75 -36.40
C SER A 350 6.66 -28.86 -35.42
N LYS A 351 7.66 -29.49 -34.76
CA LYS A 351 7.41 -30.59 -33.81
C LYS A 351 6.61 -30.14 -32.59
N VAL A 352 6.91 -28.98 -32.05
CA VAL A 352 6.14 -28.44 -30.90
C VAL A 352 4.73 -28.07 -31.30
N THR A 353 4.54 -27.50 -32.49
CA THR A 353 3.21 -27.15 -33.01
C THR A 353 2.37 -28.41 -33.24
N GLU A 354 2.96 -29.44 -33.84
CA GLU A 354 2.30 -30.76 -34.05
C GLU A 354 1.90 -31.38 -32.70
N TYR A 355 2.82 -31.40 -31.74
CA TYR A 355 2.54 -31.89 -30.40
C TYR A 355 1.37 -31.13 -29.72
N VAL A 356 1.37 -29.80 -29.83
CA VAL A 356 0.28 -28.97 -29.28
C VAL A 356 -1.04 -29.29 -29.96
N GLN A 357 -1.05 -29.44 -31.30
CA GLN A 357 -2.28 -29.77 -32.05
C GLN A 357 -2.82 -31.16 -31.67
N GLU A 358 -1.93 -32.19 -31.57
CA GLU A 358 -2.35 -33.51 -31.13
C GLU A 358 -2.96 -33.53 -29.73
N GLU A 359 -2.36 -32.82 -28.80
CA GLU A 359 -2.83 -32.74 -27.43
C GLU A 359 -4.16 -31.92 -27.32
N PHE A 360 -4.34 -30.88 -28.14
CA PHE A 360 -5.63 -30.19 -28.26
C PHE A 360 -6.73 -31.12 -28.75
N ASN A 361 -6.45 -31.91 -29.80
CA ASN A 361 -7.40 -32.89 -30.33
C ASN A 361 -7.73 -34.00 -29.32
N ARG A 362 -6.79 -34.36 -28.44
CA ARG A 362 -7.05 -35.29 -27.33
C ARG A 362 -7.89 -34.62 -26.23
N ALA A 363 -7.59 -33.35 -25.90
CA ALA A 363 -8.34 -32.58 -24.91
C ALA A 363 -9.80 -32.34 -25.30
N ASP A 364 -10.09 -32.25 -26.61
CA ASP A 364 -11.46 -32.11 -27.14
C ASP A 364 -12.37 -33.29 -26.79
N LYS A 365 -11.80 -34.46 -26.48
CA LYS A 365 -12.52 -35.65 -26.04
C LYS A 365 -12.76 -35.73 -24.53
N LEU A 366 -12.25 -34.75 -23.76
CA LEU A 366 -12.37 -34.70 -22.31
C LEU A 366 -13.58 -33.86 -21.88
N ASN A 367 -13.94 -33.96 -20.60
CA ASN A 367 -14.97 -33.11 -19.99
C ASN A 367 -14.58 -31.62 -20.05
N LYS A 368 -15.58 -30.71 -20.08
CA LYS A 368 -15.42 -29.28 -20.36
C LYS A 368 -14.36 -28.58 -19.48
N GLU A 369 -14.30 -28.92 -18.20
CA GLU A 369 -13.31 -28.34 -17.26
C GLU A 369 -11.88 -28.79 -17.56
N ARG A 370 -11.67 -30.09 -17.81
CA ARG A 370 -10.34 -30.62 -18.17
C ARG A 370 -9.87 -30.13 -19.53
N LYS A 371 -10.79 -29.97 -20.49
CA LYS A 371 -10.52 -29.40 -21.80
C LYS A 371 -9.92 -27.98 -21.68
N ASN A 372 -10.52 -27.13 -20.87
CA ASN A 372 -10.06 -25.76 -20.68
C ASN A 372 -8.65 -25.70 -20.05
N THR A 373 -8.40 -26.51 -19.04
CA THR A 373 -7.10 -26.58 -18.35
C THR A 373 -5.97 -27.08 -19.28
N VAL A 374 -6.26 -28.12 -20.06
CA VAL A 374 -5.27 -28.65 -21.03
C VAL A 374 -5.03 -27.67 -22.16
N GLY A 375 -6.09 -27.07 -22.72
CA GLY A 375 -6.00 -26.08 -23.77
C GLY A 375 -5.15 -24.87 -23.35
N PHE A 376 -5.34 -24.41 -22.13
CA PHE A 376 -4.54 -23.33 -21.56
C PHE A 376 -3.04 -23.67 -21.43
N ALA A 377 -2.71 -24.82 -20.85
CA ALA A 377 -1.31 -25.27 -20.75
C ALA A 377 -0.62 -25.39 -22.11
N LEU A 378 -1.36 -25.77 -23.16
CA LEU A 378 -0.86 -25.87 -24.51
C LEU A 378 -0.62 -24.49 -25.15
N THR A 379 -1.48 -23.51 -24.88
CA THR A 379 -1.30 -22.12 -25.34
C THR A 379 -0.03 -21.52 -24.74
N ILE A 380 0.27 -21.80 -23.45
CA ILE A 380 1.52 -21.37 -22.82
C ILE A 380 2.73 -21.96 -23.52
N LEU A 381 2.70 -23.24 -23.90
CA LEU A 381 3.80 -23.84 -24.63
C LEU A 381 4.05 -23.15 -25.98
N GLN A 382 2.99 -22.77 -26.72
CA GLN A 382 3.14 -22.01 -27.96
C GLN A 382 3.76 -20.63 -27.75
N ARG A 383 3.32 -19.90 -26.71
CA ARG A 383 3.88 -18.59 -26.38
C ARG A 383 5.35 -18.68 -25.98
N ARG A 384 5.73 -19.72 -25.23
CA ARG A 384 7.13 -19.96 -24.87
C ARG A 384 7.99 -20.33 -26.07
N LEU A 385 7.46 -21.10 -26.99
CA LEU A 385 8.13 -21.40 -28.26
C LEU A 385 8.41 -20.11 -29.05
N ALA A 386 7.43 -19.19 -29.10
CA ALA A 386 7.57 -17.89 -29.75
C ALA A 386 8.54 -16.96 -29.02
N SER A 387 8.76 -17.17 -27.72
CA SER A 387 9.67 -16.35 -26.90
C SER A 387 11.15 -16.75 -27.09
N SER A 388 11.49 -18.01 -26.87
CA SER A 388 12.85 -18.51 -27.11
C SER A 388 12.91 -20.04 -27.11
N PRO A 389 13.90 -20.66 -27.84
CA PRO A 389 14.14 -22.09 -27.78
C PRO A 389 14.45 -22.62 -26.39
N GLU A 390 15.16 -21.84 -25.54
CA GLU A 390 15.46 -22.21 -24.16
C GLU A 390 14.20 -22.23 -23.29
N ALA A 391 13.32 -21.26 -23.44
CA ALA A 391 12.09 -21.19 -22.68
C ALA A 391 11.18 -22.40 -22.92
N ILE A 392 11.03 -22.81 -24.18
CA ILE A 392 10.23 -24.00 -24.49
C ILE A 392 10.93 -25.30 -24.05
N TYR A 393 12.24 -25.38 -24.14
CA TYR A 393 13.01 -26.54 -23.66
C TYR A 393 12.80 -26.76 -22.18
N GLN A 394 12.96 -25.73 -21.37
CA GLN A 394 12.77 -25.82 -19.91
C GLN A 394 11.32 -26.19 -19.54
N SER A 395 10.35 -25.69 -20.30
CA SER A 395 8.92 -26.01 -20.06
C SER A 395 8.59 -27.46 -20.42
N LEU A 396 9.11 -27.95 -21.54
CA LEU A 396 8.92 -29.36 -21.95
C LEU A 396 9.64 -30.31 -21.00
N ARG A 397 10.84 -29.95 -20.52
CA ARG A 397 11.60 -30.74 -19.56
C ARG A 397 10.83 -30.89 -18.26
N ARG A 398 10.32 -29.76 -17.65
CA ARG A 398 9.50 -29.80 -16.44
C ARG A 398 8.22 -30.61 -16.63
N ARG A 399 7.56 -30.48 -17.80
CA ARG A 399 6.38 -31.26 -18.14
C ARG A 399 6.68 -32.75 -18.18
N ARG A 400 7.80 -33.16 -18.82
CA ARG A 400 8.23 -34.54 -18.85
C ARG A 400 8.50 -35.11 -17.47
N GLU A 401 9.27 -34.43 -16.65
CA GLU A 401 9.59 -34.84 -15.27
C GLU A 401 8.31 -35.03 -14.42
N ARG A 402 7.31 -34.17 -14.62
CA ARG A 402 6.00 -34.29 -13.95
C ARG A 402 5.23 -35.53 -14.43
N LEU A 403 5.18 -35.77 -15.70
CA LEU A 403 4.52 -36.95 -16.28
C LEU A 403 5.20 -38.24 -15.84
N GLU A 404 6.53 -38.29 -15.83
CA GLU A 404 7.31 -39.43 -15.35
C GLU A 404 7.04 -39.71 -13.85
N ARG A 405 6.96 -38.69 -13.01
CA ARG A 405 6.59 -38.80 -11.59
C ARG A 405 5.19 -39.40 -11.43
N ARG A 406 4.18 -38.87 -12.11
CA ARG A 406 2.82 -39.40 -12.08
C ARG A 406 2.76 -40.87 -12.53
N LEU A 407 3.44 -41.21 -13.60
CA LEU A 407 3.51 -42.58 -14.06
C LEU A 407 4.12 -43.53 -13.01
N SER A 408 5.13 -43.08 -12.28
CA SER A 408 5.76 -43.85 -11.21
C SER A 408 4.81 -44.00 -9.99
N GLU A 409 4.06 -42.98 -9.66
CA GLU A 409 3.05 -42.99 -8.57
C GLU A 409 1.90 -43.96 -8.90
N GLU A 410 1.38 -43.93 -10.12
CA GLU A 410 0.38 -44.88 -10.59
C GLU A 410 0.88 -46.33 -10.56
N ARG A 411 2.12 -46.58 -10.97
CA ARG A 411 2.73 -47.92 -10.94
C ARG A 411 2.98 -48.45 -9.52
N THR A 412 3.19 -47.56 -8.54
CA THR A 412 3.43 -47.94 -7.14
C THR A 412 2.14 -48.07 -6.32
N GLY A 413 0.94 -47.92 -6.90
CA GLY A 413 -0.36 -48.10 -6.27
C GLY A 413 -0.72 -47.05 -5.24
N LYS A 414 0.03 -45.95 -5.10
CA LYS A 414 -0.26 -44.83 -4.22
C LYS A 414 -1.26 -43.82 -4.84
N GLY A 415 -1.73 -44.07 -6.06
CA GLY A 415 -2.53 -43.13 -6.87
C GLY A 415 -4.03 -43.09 -6.62
N LYS A 416 -4.57 -43.68 -5.53
CA LYS A 416 -6.04 -43.77 -5.35
C LYS A 416 -6.70 -42.63 -4.59
N GLU A 417 -5.98 -41.70 -3.99
CA GLU A 417 -6.57 -40.65 -3.15
C GLU A 417 -6.39 -39.19 -3.66
N THR A 418 -5.78 -38.97 -4.81
CA THR A 418 -5.52 -37.58 -5.25
C THR A 418 -6.06 -37.29 -6.65
N TYR A 419 -7.32 -37.65 -6.92
CA TYR A 419 -8.04 -37.21 -8.13
C TYR A 419 -8.77 -35.87 -7.96
N GLU A 420 -8.69 -35.25 -6.80
CA GLU A 420 -9.24 -33.93 -6.54
C GLU A 420 -8.16 -32.87 -6.60
N THR A 421 -8.39 -31.94 -7.49
CA THR A 421 -7.65 -30.70 -7.70
C THR A 421 -6.23 -30.87 -8.29
N LEU A 422 -6.12 -30.54 -9.58
CA LEU A 422 -4.89 -29.93 -10.11
C LEU A 422 -4.60 -28.71 -9.21
N ASN A 423 -3.69 -28.88 -8.25
CA ASN A 423 -3.22 -27.75 -7.45
C ASN A 423 -2.50 -26.80 -8.39
N LEU A 424 -3.18 -25.71 -8.74
CA LEU A 424 -2.61 -24.56 -9.45
C LEU A 424 -1.38 -23.97 -8.73
N SER A 425 -1.19 -24.28 -7.44
CA SER A 425 -0.03 -23.92 -6.64
C SER A 425 1.27 -24.67 -7.05
N GLU A 426 1.19 -25.68 -7.90
CA GLU A 426 2.37 -26.38 -8.46
C GLU A 426 2.82 -25.83 -9.83
N LEU A 427 2.06 -24.92 -10.41
CA LEU A 427 2.55 -24.07 -11.49
C LEU A 427 3.30 -22.94 -10.82
N ASP A 428 4.61 -22.80 -11.07
CA ASP A 428 5.38 -21.66 -10.61
C ASP A 428 4.60 -20.38 -10.94
N ASP A 429 4.26 -19.56 -9.93
CA ASP A 429 3.51 -18.31 -10.09
C ASP A 429 4.19 -17.33 -11.07
N ASP A 430 5.48 -17.50 -11.33
CA ASP A 430 6.27 -16.76 -12.34
C ASP A 430 6.01 -17.22 -13.78
N ASP A 431 5.40 -18.37 -13.99
CA ASP A 431 5.20 -18.97 -15.32
C ASP A 431 3.87 -18.59 -15.99
N LEU A 432 2.95 -17.98 -15.27
CA LEU A 432 1.64 -17.60 -15.79
C LEU A 432 1.50 -16.08 -15.87
N PRO A 433 1.13 -15.53 -17.05
CA PRO A 433 0.65 -14.14 -17.11
C PRO A 433 -0.53 -13.98 -16.15
N SER A 434 -0.51 -12.91 -15.39
CA SER A 434 -1.47 -12.63 -14.32
C SER A 434 -2.94 -12.64 -14.76
N ASP A 435 -3.19 -12.31 -16.03
CA ASP A 435 -4.53 -12.25 -16.62
C ASP A 435 -5.11 -13.62 -16.96
N GLU A 436 -4.25 -14.63 -17.05
CA GLU A 436 -4.63 -16.00 -17.39
C GLU A 436 -4.84 -16.88 -16.15
N GLN A 437 -4.27 -16.50 -15.00
CA GLN A 437 -4.50 -17.18 -13.72
C GLN A 437 -5.95 -17.06 -13.24
N GLU A 438 -6.64 -15.98 -13.59
CA GLU A 438 -8.04 -15.74 -13.20
C GLU A 438 -9.06 -16.53 -14.04
N GLN A 439 -8.70 -17.00 -15.24
CA GLN A 439 -9.59 -17.81 -16.06
C GLN A 439 -9.64 -19.28 -15.59
N LEU A 440 -8.73 -19.67 -14.68
CA LEU A 440 -8.60 -21.04 -14.16
C LEU A 440 -9.18 -21.21 -12.73
N VAL A 441 -9.62 -20.15 -12.09
CA VAL A 441 -10.28 -20.13 -10.79
C VAL A 441 -11.74 -19.73 -10.93
#